data_9c260caa344b357de7632b677e3d81be
#
_entry.id   9c260caa344b357de7632b677e3d81be
#
_cell.length_a   1.000
_cell.length_b   1.000
_cell.length_c   1.000
_cell.angle_alpha   90.00
_cell.angle_beta   90.00
_cell.angle_gamma   90.00
#
_symmetry.space_group_name_H-M   'P 1'
#
loop_
_entity.id
_entity.type
_entity.pdbx_description
1 polymer ?
#
loop_
_entity_poly.entity_id
_entity_poly.type
_entity_poly.pdbx_seq_one_letter_code
_entity_poly.pdbx_strand_id
1 'polypeptide(L)'
;MSAEEAMHAREEHEARADRLSAPHRERKARGEKHPIEDFLHTYYPFSPGQLRRWHPGWQVGYEASADQAHSGVGDVDSDGCRRWYSDMQLQSGGASGAVRAADLERFARERGDAAYWIHRLLSNSSFAEKPGNFSCFGLHEWAMVYRLGPGEKRHESLPLRLSAEETNRVVEENRLVCSHIDAFRFFTPQAAPLNASRPTRESQPMRDDPACLHVGMDLYKWSMKLAPLLPSDIALDCFEHALDLRILDMEASPYDCRGYGYGIVPIETEEGKREYVRRQRLLADRSDALRTRILAAVEPLVPLFAKSSRPCAS
;
A
#
# COMPACT_ATOMS: atom_id res chain seq x y z
N MET A 1 17.89 -20.54 7.77
CA MET A 1 18.71 -19.31 7.80
C MET A 1 19.46 -19.29 9.11
N SER A 2 20.78 -19.11 9.08
CA SER A 2 21.59 -18.97 10.29
C SER A 2 21.30 -17.66 11.02
N ALA A 3 21.74 -17.55 12.28
CA ALA A 3 21.58 -16.31 13.06
C ALA A 3 22.33 -15.13 12.41
N GLU A 4 23.51 -15.37 11.83
CA GLU A 4 24.32 -14.35 11.16
C GLU A 4 23.64 -13.87 9.86
N GLU A 5 23.14 -14.78 9.02
CA GLU A 5 22.37 -14.43 7.82
C GLU A 5 21.11 -13.63 8.16
N ALA A 6 20.41 -14.02 9.24
CA ALA A 6 19.20 -13.30 9.68
C ALA A 6 19.52 -11.90 10.20
N MET A 7 20.64 -11.75 10.92
CA MET A 7 21.10 -10.45 11.41
C MET A 7 21.45 -9.53 10.23
N HIS A 8 22.22 -10.02 9.27
CA HIS A 8 22.61 -9.25 8.08
C HIS A 8 21.40 -8.81 7.26
N ALA A 9 20.47 -9.72 6.96
CA ALA A 9 19.25 -9.42 6.22
C ALA A 9 18.38 -8.38 6.95
N ARG A 10 18.34 -8.44 8.29
CA ARG A 10 17.64 -7.44 9.12
C ARG A 10 18.30 -6.07 9.01
N GLU A 11 19.62 -5.99 9.15
CA GLU A 11 20.37 -4.73 9.07
C GLU A 11 20.18 -4.06 7.71
N GLU A 12 20.24 -4.82 6.62
CA GLU A 12 19.98 -4.31 5.27
C GLU A 12 18.56 -3.76 5.11
N HIS A 13 17.56 -4.52 5.61
CA HIS A 13 16.16 -4.09 5.60
C HIS A 13 15.96 -2.80 6.41
N GLU A 14 16.47 -2.76 7.63
CA GLU A 14 16.37 -1.62 8.52
C GLU A 14 17.03 -0.37 7.93
N ALA A 15 18.22 -0.51 7.35
CA ALA A 15 18.91 0.57 6.68
C ALA A 15 18.12 1.10 5.46
N ARG A 16 17.47 0.23 4.68
CA ARG A 16 16.60 0.65 3.56
C ARG A 16 15.36 1.38 4.08
N ALA A 17 14.68 0.83 5.08
CA ALA A 17 13.50 1.45 5.69
C ALA A 17 13.81 2.82 6.31
N ASP A 18 14.97 2.94 6.96
CA ASP A 18 15.44 4.21 7.53
C ASP A 18 15.69 5.26 6.45
N ARG A 19 16.32 4.90 5.33
CA ARG A 19 16.49 5.82 4.18
C ARG A 19 15.16 6.28 3.61
N LEU A 20 14.20 5.38 3.43
CA LEU A 20 12.87 5.68 2.87
C LEU A 20 12.04 6.60 3.78
N SER A 21 12.18 6.47 5.09
CA SER A 21 11.42 7.24 6.05
C SER A 21 12.15 8.49 6.60
N ALA A 22 13.45 8.64 6.33
CA ALA A 22 14.24 9.76 6.84
C ALA A 22 13.66 11.13 6.47
N PRO A 23 13.29 11.43 5.21
CA PRO A 23 12.76 12.75 4.85
C PRO A 23 11.50 13.10 5.65
N HIS A 24 10.60 12.14 5.84
CA HIS A 24 9.39 12.35 6.66
C HIS A 24 9.74 12.61 8.14
N ARG A 25 10.63 11.80 8.73
CA ARG A 25 11.04 11.95 10.13
C ARG A 25 11.72 13.29 10.40
N GLU A 26 12.56 13.73 9.47
CA GLU A 26 13.25 15.02 9.56
C GLU A 26 12.26 16.20 9.47
N ARG A 27 11.33 16.18 8.50
CA ARG A 27 10.29 17.21 8.41
C ARG A 27 9.42 17.23 9.66
N LYS A 28 8.99 16.06 10.14
CA LYS A 28 8.20 15.95 11.36
C LYS A 28 8.92 16.51 12.58
N ALA A 29 10.23 16.28 12.71
CA ALA A 29 11.05 16.83 13.80
C ALA A 29 11.14 18.36 13.74
N ARG A 30 11.08 18.97 12.54
CA ARG A 30 11.05 20.43 12.34
C ARG A 30 9.64 21.03 12.35
N GLY A 31 8.59 20.21 12.55
CA GLY A 31 7.19 20.66 12.45
C GLY A 31 6.74 20.99 11.02
N GLU A 32 7.49 20.56 10.02
CA GLU A 32 7.20 20.75 8.60
C GLU A 32 6.32 19.63 8.05
N LYS A 33 5.63 19.89 6.93
CA LYS A 33 4.79 18.92 6.22
C LYS A 33 5.05 19.00 4.72
N HIS A 34 5.00 17.85 4.06
CA HIS A 34 5.08 17.76 2.61
C HIS A 34 3.81 17.07 2.05
N PRO A 35 3.02 17.74 1.18
CA PRO A 35 1.70 17.25 0.77
C PRO A 35 1.73 15.97 -0.07
N ILE A 36 2.86 15.67 -0.69
CA ILE A 36 3.07 14.50 -1.55
C ILE A 36 3.84 13.41 -0.80
N GLU A 37 5.07 13.70 -0.36
CA GLU A 37 5.97 12.69 0.24
C GLU A 37 5.50 12.19 1.61
N ASP A 38 4.83 13.03 2.41
CA ASP A 38 4.33 12.60 3.72
C ASP A 38 2.98 11.85 3.62
N PHE A 39 2.38 11.80 2.42
CA PHE A 39 1.05 11.22 2.22
C PHE A 39 0.96 9.79 2.73
N LEU A 40 1.90 8.92 2.38
CA LEU A 40 1.87 7.51 2.76
C LEU A 40 1.95 7.31 4.29
N HIS A 41 2.68 8.19 4.98
CA HIS A 41 2.83 8.15 6.44
C HIS A 41 1.63 8.74 7.20
N THR A 42 0.80 9.54 6.52
CA THR A 42 -0.38 10.18 7.12
C THR A 42 -1.68 9.48 6.74
N TYR A 43 -1.73 8.90 5.55
CA TYR A 43 -2.92 8.24 5.02
C TYR A 43 -3.02 6.79 5.47
N TYR A 44 -1.92 6.03 5.45
CA TYR A 44 -1.91 4.66 5.93
C TYR A 44 -1.55 4.61 7.42
N PRO A 45 -2.18 3.69 8.20
CA PRO A 45 -2.00 3.63 9.66
C PRO A 45 -0.72 2.88 10.05
N PHE A 46 0.39 3.12 9.35
CA PHE A 46 1.67 2.47 9.61
C PHE A 46 2.75 3.50 9.90
N SER A 47 3.40 3.32 11.04
CA SER A 47 4.54 4.16 11.43
C SER A 47 5.82 3.77 10.69
N PRO A 48 6.82 4.68 10.58
CA PRO A 48 8.15 4.33 10.11
C PRO A 48 8.78 3.14 10.86
N GLY A 49 8.54 3.04 12.18
CA GLY A 49 9.01 1.91 12.98
C GLY A 49 8.36 0.58 12.58
N GLN A 50 7.10 0.59 12.13
CA GLN A 50 6.46 -0.62 11.61
C GLN A 50 7.02 -1.04 10.24
N LEU A 51 7.32 -0.08 9.37
CA LEU A 51 7.97 -0.34 8.08
C LEU A 51 9.38 -0.88 8.25
N ARG A 52 10.09 -0.46 9.30
CA ARG A 52 11.45 -0.90 9.65
C ARG A 52 11.52 -2.34 10.17
N ARG A 53 10.39 -2.96 10.53
CA ARG A 53 10.38 -4.34 11.05
C ARG A 53 10.72 -5.34 9.96
N TRP A 54 11.74 -6.14 10.22
CA TRP A 54 12.14 -7.21 9.32
C TRP A 54 11.33 -8.49 9.56
N HIS A 55 10.93 -9.12 8.48
CA HIS A 55 10.28 -10.42 8.43
C HIS A 55 10.87 -11.25 7.29
N PRO A 56 11.31 -12.49 7.52
CA PRO A 56 11.84 -13.35 6.45
C PRO A 56 10.72 -13.95 5.57
N GLY A 57 9.46 -13.82 5.99
CA GLY A 57 8.32 -14.53 5.43
C GLY A 57 8.09 -15.90 6.10
N TRP A 58 6.89 -16.45 5.91
CA TRP A 58 6.49 -17.68 6.59
C TRP A 58 7.25 -18.93 6.17
N GLN A 59 7.85 -18.93 4.97
CA GLN A 59 8.59 -20.08 4.43
C GLN A 59 9.98 -20.22 5.04
N VAL A 60 10.44 -19.23 5.79
CA VAL A 60 11.80 -19.17 6.32
C VAL A 60 11.79 -19.20 7.84
N GLY A 61 12.35 -20.25 8.41
CA GLY A 61 12.73 -20.26 9.81
C GLY A 61 14.18 -19.76 9.98
N TYR A 62 14.47 -19.08 11.07
CA TYR A 62 15.81 -18.59 11.37
C TYR A 62 16.23 -18.93 12.81
N GLU A 63 17.53 -19.15 13.00
CA GLU A 63 18.10 -19.39 14.33
C GLU A 63 18.05 -18.10 15.15
N ALA A 64 17.47 -18.18 16.34
CA ALA A 64 17.50 -17.08 17.31
C ALA A 64 18.87 -17.08 18.03
N SER A 65 19.63 -16.00 18.00
CA SER A 65 20.86 -15.89 18.78
C SER A 65 20.53 -15.87 20.29
N ALA A 66 21.40 -16.52 21.10
CA ALA A 66 21.23 -16.57 22.57
C ALA A 66 21.18 -15.17 23.21
N ASP A 67 21.86 -14.17 22.63
CA ASP A 67 21.88 -12.79 23.09
C ASP A 67 20.55 -12.05 22.81
N GLN A 68 19.79 -12.48 21.80
CA GLN A 68 18.47 -11.91 21.48
C GLN A 68 17.36 -12.43 22.40
N ALA A 69 17.62 -13.49 23.15
CA ALA A 69 16.68 -13.99 24.17
C ALA A 69 16.69 -13.16 25.45
N HIS A 70 17.71 -12.35 25.70
CA HIS A 70 17.93 -11.63 26.98
C HIS A 70 18.18 -10.12 26.86
N SER A 71 18.46 -9.58 25.68
CA SER A 71 18.68 -8.14 25.53
C SER A 71 17.45 -7.47 24.92
N GLY A 72 16.75 -6.65 25.68
CA GLY A 72 15.63 -5.83 25.21
C GLY A 72 16.04 -4.68 24.26
N VAL A 73 17.16 -4.81 23.56
CA VAL A 73 17.65 -3.86 22.56
C VAL A 73 17.59 -4.52 21.19
N GLY A 74 16.61 -4.14 20.41
CA GLY A 74 16.41 -4.62 19.03
C GLY A 74 15.56 -5.87 18.88
N ASP A 75 14.94 -6.36 19.96
CA ASP A 75 14.03 -7.50 19.88
C ASP A 75 12.71 -7.08 19.19
N VAL A 76 12.22 -7.95 18.31
CA VAL A 76 10.90 -7.92 17.67
C VAL A 76 9.76 -7.74 18.71
N ASP A 77 10.10 -7.80 19.99
CA ASP A 77 9.19 -7.71 21.14
C ASP A 77 8.70 -6.32 21.50
N SER A 78 9.45 -5.25 21.22
CA SER A 78 9.06 -3.91 21.66
C SER A 78 7.73 -3.43 21.08
N ASP A 79 7.19 -4.15 20.05
CA ASP A 79 6.03 -3.72 19.29
C ASP A 79 4.98 -4.82 19.00
N GLY A 80 5.00 -5.93 19.73
CA GLY A 80 3.98 -6.98 19.61
C GLY A 80 4.10 -7.86 18.37
N CYS A 81 5.24 -7.86 17.66
CA CYS A 81 5.44 -8.74 16.50
C CYS A 81 5.84 -10.17 16.90
N ARG A 82 6.53 -10.36 18.05
CA ARG A 82 6.94 -11.69 18.55
C ARG A 82 5.76 -12.65 18.69
N ARG A 83 4.59 -12.15 19.04
CA ARG A 83 3.38 -12.96 19.13
C ARG A 83 3.04 -13.75 17.85
N TRP A 84 3.58 -13.34 16.69
CA TRP A 84 3.35 -13.98 15.41
C TRP A 84 4.40 -15.04 15.06
N TYR A 85 5.32 -15.31 15.97
CA TYR A 85 6.38 -16.31 15.80
C TYR A 85 6.32 -17.35 16.91
N SER A 86 6.72 -18.57 16.57
CA SER A 86 6.95 -19.67 17.50
C SER A 86 8.36 -20.23 17.35
N ASP A 87 8.92 -20.67 18.46
CA ASP A 87 10.22 -21.34 18.45
C ASP A 87 9.99 -22.85 18.32
N MET A 88 10.55 -23.44 17.25
CA MET A 88 10.49 -24.88 16.96
C MET A 88 11.84 -25.52 17.26
N GLN A 89 11.84 -26.65 17.96
CA GLN A 89 13.03 -27.44 18.18
C GLN A 89 13.34 -28.26 16.93
N LEU A 90 14.48 -28.00 16.25
CA LEU A 90 14.98 -28.86 15.21
C LEU A 90 15.85 -29.95 15.82
N GLN A 91 15.39 -31.19 15.69
CA GLN A 91 16.23 -32.37 15.94
C GLN A 91 16.84 -32.82 14.62
N SER A 92 18.05 -32.39 14.32
CA SER A 92 18.81 -32.87 13.16
C SER A 92 20.19 -33.26 13.59
N GLY A 93 20.50 -34.59 13.49
CA GLY A 93 21.86 -35.09 13.53
C GLY A 93 22.69 -34.79 14.78
N GLY A 94 22.05 -34.65 15.99
CA GLY A 94 22.77 -34.46 17.26
C GLY A 94 23.00 -33.02 17.68
N ALA A 95 22.61 -32.01 16.89
CA ALA A 95 22.57 -30.65 17.29
C ALA A 95 21.10 -30.23 17.57
N SER A 96 20.83 -29.78 18.81
CA SER A 96 19.55 -29.19 19.19
C SER A 96 19.63 -27.68 19.02
N GLY A 97 18.91 -27.12 18.02
CA GLY A 97 18.80 -25.69 17.80
C GLY A 97 17.34 -25.25 17.82
N ALA A 98 17.06 -24.09 18.41
CA ALA A 98 15.75 -23.46 18.30
C ALA A 98 15.68 -22.61 17.04
N VAL A 99 14.69 -22.91 16.19
CA VAL A 99 14.40 -22.12 14.99
C VAL A 99 13.12 -21.36 15.18
N ARG A 100 13.17 -20.06 14.97
CA ARG A 100 12.01 -19.17 15.01
C ARG A 100 11.35 -19.09 13.65
N ALA A 101 10.05 -19.34 13.60
CA ALA A 101 9.25 -19.29 12.38
C ALA A 101 7.88 -18.66 12.64
N ALA A 102 7.21 -18.21 11.57
CA ALA A 102 5.88 -17.63 11.68
C ALA A 102 4.88 -18.65 12.24
N ASP A 103 4.09 -18.26 13.24
CA ASP A 103 3.01 -19.06 13.84
C ASP A 103 1.76 -18.96 12.94
N LEU A 104 1.69 -19.86 11.97
CA LEU A 104 0.63 -19.86 10.95
C LEU A 104 -0.75 -20.17 11.56
N GLU A 105 -0.81 -21.03 12.58
CA GLU A 105 -2.09 -21.38 13.22
C GLU A 105 -2.67 -20.19 13.99
N ARG A 106 -1.81 -19.48 14.74
CA ARG A 106 -2.22 -18.26 15.42
C ARG A 106 -2.63 -17.19 14.42
N PHE A 107 -1.83 -16.99 13.37
CA PHE A 107 -2.15 -16.00 12.34
C PHE A 107 -3.49 -16.32 11.68
N ALA A 108 -3.72 -17.56 11.28
CA ALA A 108 -4.98 -17.98 10.67
C ALA A 108 -6.17 -17.77 11.62
N ARG A 109 -6.02 -18.14 12.88
CA ARG A 109 -7.08 -17.97 13.88
C ARG A 109 -7.43 -16.50 14.13
N GLU A 110 -6.44 -15.60 14.16
CA GLU A 110 -6.65 -14.19 14.52
C GLU A 110 -6.84 -13.27 13.34
N ARG A 111 -6.29 -13.61 12.15
CA ARG A 111 -6.29 -12.76 10.95
C ARG A 111 -6.65 -13.50 9.66
N GLY A 112 -7.01 -14.78 9.73
CA GLY A 112 -7.28 -15.60 8.54
C GLY A 112 -8.36 -15.00 7.65
N ASP A 113 -9.47 -14.53 8.22
CA ASP A 113 -10.56 -13.89 7.45
C ASP A 113 -10.09 -12.66 6.69
N ALA A 114 -9.31 -11.81 7.36
CA ALA A 114 -8.75 -10.62 6.72
C ALA A 114 -7.74 -10.98 5.62
N ALA A 115 -6.88 -11.98 5.87
CA ALA A 115 -5.92 -12.46 4.87
C ALA A 115 -6.62 -13.10 3.67
N TYR A 116 -7.66 -13.88 3.89
CA TYR A 116 -8.49 -14.45 2.82
C TYR A 116 -9.17 -13.37 1.99
N TRP A 117 -9.73 -12.35 2.63
CA TRP A 117 -10.34 -11.22 1.94
C TRP A 117 -9.31 -10.43 1.12
N ILE A 118 -8.10 -10.18 1.68
CA ILE A 118 -7.00 -9.53 0.96
C ILE A 118 -6.58 -10.36 -0.25
N HIS A 119 -6.41 -11.67 -0.09
CA HIS A 119 -6.08 -12.57 -1.19
C HIS A 119 -7.10 -12.44 -2.33
N ARG A 120 -8.40 -12.53 -2.03
CA ARG A 120 -9.47 -12.39 -3.04
C ARG A 120 -9.45 -11.02 -3.73
N LEU A 121 -9.22 -9.95 -2.97
CA LEU A 121 -9.14 -8.60 -3.51
C LEU A 121 -7.97 -8.46 -4.48
N LEU A 122 -6.79 -8.95 -4.09
CA LEU A 122 -5.59 -8.89 -4.93
C LEU A 122 -5.73 -9.75 -6.19
N SER A 123 -6.26 -10.97 -6.07
CA SER A 123 -6.53 -11.85 -7.22
C SER A 123 -7.45 -11.16 -8.22
N ASN A 124 -8.59 -10.66 -7.76
CA ASN A 124 -9.60 -10.04 -8.61
C ASN A 124 -9.16 -8.69 -9.24
N SER A 125 -8.13 -8.04 -8.68
CA SER A 125 -7.58 -6.79 -9.21
C SER A 125 -6.30 -6.97 -10.02
N SER A 126 -6.05 -8.16 -10.57
CA SER A 126 -4.90 -8.47 -11.43
C SER A 126 -5.25 -8.34 -12.92
N PHE A 127 -4.23 -8.14 -13.76
CA PHE A 127 -4.41 -8.17 -15.22
C PHE A 127 -4.71 -9.57 -15.76
N ALA A 128 -4.44 -10.63 -14.99
CA ALA A 128 -4.84 -11.98 -15.34
C ALA A 128 -6.37 -12.18 -15.32
N GLU A 129 -7.07 -11.44 -14.44
CA GLU A 129 -8.52 -11.58 -14.25
C GLU A 129 -9.33 -10.59 -15.08
N LYS A 130 -8.80 -9.38 -15.32
CA LYS A 130 -9.53 -8.36 -16.08
C LYS A 130 -8.61 -7.32 -16.72
N PRO A 131 -9.03 -6.71 -17.85
CA PRO A 131 -8.28 -5.61 -18.45
C PRO A 131 -8.29 -4.37 -17.52
N GLY A 132 -7.20 -3.60 -17.54
CA GLY A 132 -7.12 -2.33 -16.85
C GLY A 132 -7.79 -1.19 -17.61
N ASN A 133 -8.38 -0.25 -16.87
CA ASN A 133 -8.96 0.98 -17.41
C ASN A 133 -7.96 2.13 -17.32
N PHE A 134 -7.52 2.62 -18.46
CA PHE A 134 -6.57 3.73 -18.58
C PHE A 134 -7.25 5.08 -18.90
N SER A 135 -8.58 5.17 -18.76
CA SER A 135 -9.34 6.39 -19.05
C SER A 135 -9.73 7.21 -17.80
N CYS A 136 -9.20 6.87 -16.63
CA CYS A 136 -9.49 7.58 -15.38
C CYS A 136 -8.75 8.92 -15.29
N PHE A 137 -7.54 9.03 -15.86
CA PHE A 137 -6.68 10.23 -15.92
C PHE A 137 -6.47 10.93 -14.56
N GLY A 138 -6.61 10.26 -13.42
CA GLY A 138 -6.52 10.92 -12.12
C GLY A 138 -7.68 11.88 -11.79
N LEU A 139 -8.79 11.82 -12.54
CA LEU A 139 -9.95 12.72 -12.39
C LEU A 139 -10.62 12.66 -11.00
N HIS A 140 -10.29 11.68 -10.17
CA HIS A 140 -10.78 11.64 -8.79
C HIS A 140 -10.29 12.84 -7.96
N GLU A 141 -9.05 13.32 -8.14
CA GLU A 141 -8.55 14.52 -7.47
C GLU A 141 -9.31 15.79 -7.93
N TRP A 142 -9.69 15.86 -9.21
CA TRP A 142 -10.53 16.91 -9.75
C TRP A 142 -11.96 16.86 -9.22
N ALA A 143 -12.53 15.68 -9.07
CA ALA A 143 -13.84 15.46 -8.47
C ALA A 143 -13.89 15.87 -6.98
N MET A 144 -12.75 15.83 -6.28
CA MET A 144 -12.64 16.28 -4.88
C MET A 144 -12.67 17.80 -4.73
N VAL A 145 -12.47 18.55 -5.80
CA VAL A 145 -12.51 20.04 -5.79
C VAL A 145 -13.63 20.62 -6.68
N TYR A 146 -14.45 19.77 -7.26
CA TYR A 146 -15.53 20.18 -8.15
C TYR A 146 -16.59 20.98 -7.40
N ARG A 147 -16.83 22.22 -7.84
CA ARG A 147 -17.81 23.16 -7.28
C ARG A 147 -17.65 23.38 -5.76
N LEU A 148 -16.40 23.36 -5.27
CA LEU A 148 -16.13 23.69 -3.87
C LEU A 148 -16.38 25.16 -3.58
N GLY A 149 -16.90 25.43 -2.39
CA GLY A 149 -16.95 26.76 -1.81
C GLY A 149 -15.56 27.23 -1.32
N PRO A 150 -15.45 28.54 -1.00
CA PRO A 150 -14.23 29.08 -0.40
C PRO A 150 -13.87 28.35 0.91
N GLY A 151 -12.61 27.92 1.04
CA GLY A 151 -12.09 27.28 2.27
C GLY A 151 -12.40 25.79 2.42
N GLU A 152 -13.05 25.14 1.47
CA GLU A 152 -13.37 23.69 1.51
C GLU A 152 -12.30 22.80 0.86
N LYS A 153 -11.21 23.40 0.38
CA LYS A 153 -10.15 22.68 -0.34
C LYS A 153 -9.38 21.73 0.58
N ARG A 154 -9.25 20.48 0.18
CA ARG A 154 -8.65 19.43 0.99
C ARG A 154 -7.13 19.59 1.21
N HIS A 155 -6.40 19.99 0.19
CA HIS A 155 -4.99 20.35 0.26
C HIS A 155 -4.85 21.87 0.34
N GLU A 156 -5.14 22.44 1.52
CA GLU A 156 -5.17 23.88 1.73
C GLU A 156 -3.87 24.59 1.32
N SER A 157 -2.73 23.94 1.54
CA SER A 157 -1.40 24.47 1.23
C SER A 157 -1.06 24.49 -0.27
N LEU A 158 -1.81 23.77 -1.11
CA LEU A 158 -1.57 23.72 -2.55
C LEU A 158 -2.53 24.64 -3.31
N PRO A 159 -2.04 25.61 -4.13
CA PRO A 159 -2.91 26.37 -5.01
C PRO A 159 -3.47 25.48 -6.12
N LEU A 160 -4.64 25.82 -6.66
CA LEU A 160 -5.14 25.23 -7.90
C LEU A 160 -4.40 25.84 -9.08
N ARG A 161 -4.17 25.03 -10.14
CA ARG A 161 -3.50 25.47 -11.38
C ARG A 161 -4.40 26.32 -12.28
N LEU A 162 -5.69 26.06 -12.21
CA LEU A 162 -6.71 26.68 -13.06
C LEU A 162 -7.69 27.47 -12.19
N SER A 163 -8.45 28.36 -12.82
CA SER A 163 -9.59 29.03 -12.18
C SER A 163 -10.64 28.00 -11.72
N ALA A 164 -11.55 28.42 -10.84
CA ALA A 164 -12.64 27.55 -10.39
C ALA A 164 -13.54 27.10 -11.56
N GLU A 165 -13.81 28.01 -12.49
CA GLU A 165 -14.62 27.71 -13.68
C GLU A 165 -13.92 26.70 -14.60
N GLU A 166 -12.64 26.88 -14.85
CA GLU A 166 -11.84 25.94 -15.67
C GLU A 166 -11.72 24.57 -15.00
N THR A 167 -11.46 24.55 -13.69
CA THR A 167 -11.42 23.30 -12.90
C THR A 167 -12.75 22.54 -12.98
N ASN A 168 -13.87 23.23 -12.87
CA ASN A 168 -15.20 22.62 -12.99
C ASN A 168 -15.43 22.08 -14.41
N ARG A 169 -15.02 22.84 -15.44
CA ARG A 169 -15.14 22.42 -16.85
C ARG A 169 -14.38 21.13 -17.14
N VAL A 170 -13.19 20.92 -16.56
CA VAL A 170 -12.44 19.68 -16.72
C VAL A 170 -13.26 18.47 -16.23
N VAL A 171 -13.98 18.62 -15.10
CA VAL A 171 -14.85 17.56 -14.58
C VAL A 171 -16.07 17.34 -15.47
N GLU A 172 -16.66 18.40 -16.00
CA GLU A 172 -17.89 18.37 -16.82
C GLU A 172 -17.64 17.81 -18.22
N GLU A 173 -16.45 18.07 -18.81
CA GLU A 173 -16.08 17.60 -20.14
C GLU A 173 -15.48 16.18 -20.15
N ASN A 174 -15.21 15.59 -18.99
CA ASN A 174 -14.62 14.25 -18.88
C ASN A 174 -15.53 13.28 -18.14
N ARG A 175 -15.50 12.02 -18.56
CA ARG A 175 -16.25 10.96 -17.90
C ARG A 175 -15.54 10.51 -16.64
N LEU A 176 -16.16 10.66 -15.47
CA LEU A 176 -15.66 10.09 -14.23
C LEU A 176 -15.91 8.58 -14.18
N VAL A 177 -14.86 7.79 -14.01
CA VAL A 177 -14.90 6.31 -14.01
C VAL A 177 -14.14 5.72 -12.81
N CYS A 178 -14.12 6.44 -11.69
CA CYS A 178 -13.44 5.98 -10.49
C CYS A 178 -14.07 4.68 -9.97
N SER A 179 -13.24 3.64 -9.78
CA SER A 179 -13.64 2.33 -9.28
C SER A 179 -13.26 2.10 -7.80
N HIS A 180 -12.36 2.94 -7.25
CA HIS A 180 -11.79 2.75 -5.93
C HIS A 180 -12.57 3.52 -4.85
N ILE A 181 -13.04 2.79 -3.83
CA ILE A 181 -13.88 3.38 -2.77
C ILE A 181 -13.14 4.46 -1.97
N ASP A 182 -11.86 4.26 -1.64
CA ASP A 182 -11.09 5.19 -0.82
C ASP A 182 -10.74 6.49 -1.55
N ALA A 183 -10.87 6.55 -2.89
CA ALA A 183 -10.86 7.79 -3.66
C ALA A 183 -12.27 8.39 -3.80
N PHE A 184 -13.25 7.58 -4.22
CA PHE A 184 -14.62 8.01 -4.48
C PHE A 184 -15.30 8.64 -3.25
N ARG A 185 -15.04 8.14 -2.04
CA ARG A 185 -15.63 8.67 -0.80
C ARG A 185 -15.30 10.13 -0.52
N PHE A 186 -14.35 10.71 -1.24
CA PHE A 186 -13.92 12.10 -1.10
C PHE A 186 -14.45 13.01 -2.20
N PHE A 187 -15.22 12.49 -3.15
CA PHE A 187 -15.88 13.31 -4.15
C PHE A 187 -16.81 14.31 -3.47
N THR A 188 -16.90 15.50 -4.04
CA THR A 188 -17.93 16.46 -3.59
C THR A 188 -19.32 15.86 -3.80
N PRO A 189 -20.34 16.32 -3.04
CA PRO A 189 -21.72 15.88 -3.26
C PRO A 189 -22.19 16.12 -4.71
N GLN A 190 -21.67 17.15 -5.38
CA GLN A 190 -21.98 17.48 -6.76
C GLN A 190 -21.24 16.58 -7.78
N ALA A 191 -20.03 16.13 -7.46
CA ALA A 191 -19.25 15.24 -8.33
C ALA A 191 -19.68 13.77 -8.21
N ALA A 192 -20.09 13.31 -7.03
CA ALA A 192 -20.42 11.90 -6.79
C ALA A 192 -21.48 11.33 -7.77
N PRO A 193 -22.54 12.03 -8.16
CA PRO A 193 -23.50 11.56 -9.16
C PRO A 193 -22.95 11.47 -10.57
N LEU A 194 -21.84 12.19 -10.89
CA LEU A 194 -21.22 12.19 -12.21
C LEU A 194 -20.35 10.94 -12.44
N ASN A 195 -19.97 10.22 -11.37
CA ASN A 195 -19.19 9.01 -11.52
C ASN A 195 -20.03 7.88 -12.10
N ALA A 196 -19.46 7.14 -13.06
CA ALA A 196 -20.14 6.05 -13.76
C ALA A 196 -20.64 4.92 -12.85
N SER A 197 -20.11 4.84 -11.62
CA SER A 197 -20.50 3.83 -10.65
C SER A 197 -20.37 4.38 -9.22
N ARG A 198 -20.96 3.69 -8.24
CA ARG A 198 -20.82 3.99 -6.83
C ARG A 198 -20.06 2.87 -6.13
N PRO A 199 -18.71 2.92 -6.08
CA PRO A 199 -17.94 1.92 -5.35
C PRO A 199 -18.28 1.95 -3.86
N THR A 200 -18.36 0.76 -3.26
CA THR A 200 -18.55 0.55 -1.82
C THR A 200 -17.48 -0.39 -1.30
N ARG A 201 -17.33 -0.50 0.02
CA ARG A 201 -16.36 -1.42 0.62
C ARG A 201 -16.69 -2.88 0.27
N GLU A 202 -17.97 -3.23 0.21
CA GLU A 202 -18.43 -4.58 -0.12
C GLU A 202 -18.15 -4.92 -1.60
N SER A 203 -18.29 -3.95 -2.49
CA SER A 203 -18.03 -4.14 -3.92
C SER A 203 -16.56 -4.03 -4.30
N GLN A 204 -15.69 -3.57 -3.40
CA GLN A 204 -14.28 -3.33 -3.68
C GLN A 204 -13.55 -4.52 -4.32
N PRO A 205 -13.66 -5.78 -3.82
CA PRO A 205 -12.96 -6.91 -4.42
C PRO A 205 -13.32 -7.18 -5.89
N MET A 206 -14.50 -6.74 -6.33
CA MET A 206 -14.96 -6.90 -7.72
C MET A 206 -14.66 -5.69 -8.59
N ARG A 207 -14.55 -4.49 -7.97
CA ARG A 207 -14.45 -3.23 -8.70
C ARG A 207 -13.06 -2.67 -8.83
N ASP A 208 -12.16 -2.97 -7.89
CA ASP A 208 -10.79 -2.46 -7.94
C ASP A 208 -10.13 -2.82 -9.28
N ASP A 209 -9.69 -1.79 -10.00
CA ASP A 209 -9.16 -1.88 -11.34
C ASP A 209 -7.62 -2.09 -11.30
N PRO A 210 -7.04 -3.04 -12.04
CA PRO A 210 -5.60 -3.31 -12.01
C PRO A 210 -4.73 -2.12 -12.43
N ALA A 211 -5.24 -1.21 -13.27
CA ALA A 211 -4.53 -0.02 -13.71
C ALA A 211 -4.74 1.21 -12.80
N CYS A 212 -5.59 1.10 -11.76
CA CYS A 212 -5.87 2.21 -10.86
C CYS A 212 -4.67 2.53 -9.97
N LEU A 213 -4.26 3.82 -9.90
CA LEU A 213 -3.16 4.25 -9.05
C LEU A 213 -3.40 3.92 -7.57
N HIS A 214 -4.61 4.12 -7.06
CA HIS A 214 -4.97 3.82 -5.67
C HIS A 214 -4.93 2.32 -5.35
N VAL A 215 -5.35 1.46 -6.30
CA VAL A 215 -5.23 0.00 -6.14
C VAL A 215 -3.76 -0.41 -6.09
N GLY A 216 -2.90 0.25 -6.89
CA GLY A 216 -1.46 0.08 -6.82
C GLY A 216 -0.85 0.57 -5.51
N MET A 217 -1.22 1.77 -5.02
CA MET A 217 -0.78 2.30 -3.73
C MET A 217 -1.20 1.41 -2.56
N ASP A 218 -2.39 0.81 -2.62
CA ASP A 218 -2.91 -0.07 -1.59
C ASP A 218 -2.12 -1.39 -1.46
N LEU A 219 -1.27 -1.76 -2.42
CA LEU A 219 -0.35 -2.91 -2.25
C LEU A 219 0.56 -2.72 -1.03
N TYR A 220 0.99 -1.49 -0.73
CA TYR A 220 1.69 -1.18 0.51
C TYR A 220 0.83 -1.52 1.74
N LYS A 221 -0.43 -1.10 1.76
CA LYS A 221 -1.36 -1.40 2.86
C LYS A 221 -1.56 -2.91 3.05
N TRP A 222 -1.71 -3.64 1.96
CA TRP A 222 -1.99 -5.06 2.02
C TRP A 222 -0.74 -5.87 2.39
N SER A 223 0.44 -5.50 1.88
CA SER A 223 1.69 -6.14 2.29
C SER A 223 1.95 -5.98 3.79
N MET A 224 1.76 -4.76 4.34
CA MET A 224 1.89 -4.51 5.78
C MET A 224 0.87 -5.28 6.63
N LYS A 225 -0.36 -5.47 6.15
CA LYS A 225 -1.38 -6.25 6.85
C LYS A 225 -1.13 -7.75 6.83
N LEU A 226 -0.44 -8.25 5.83
CA LEU A 226 -0.06 -9.66 5.69
C LEU A 226 1.23 -10.00 6.42
N ALA A 227 1.97 -9.02 6.95
CA ALA A 227 3.12 -9.28 7.82
C ALA A 227 2.70 -10.12 9.05
N PRO A 228 3.49 -11.13 9.44
CA PRO A 228 4.83 -11.50 8.98
C PRO A 228 4.86 -12.59 7.90
N LEU A 229 3.76 -12.87 7.22
CA LEU A 229 3.71 -13.95 6.21
C LEU A 229 4.58 -13.65 4.98
N LEU A 230 4.76 -12.38 4.65
CA LEU A 230 5.57 -11.94 3.52
C LEU A 230 7.01 -11.64 3.94
N PRO A 231 7.99 -11.90 3.07
CA PRO A 231 9.29 -11.24 3.18
C PRO A 231 9.09 -9.71 3.19
N SER A 232 9.70 -9.03 4.15
CA SER A 232 9.43 -7.61 4.39
C SER A 232 10.02 -6.67 3.34
N ASP A 233 10.93 -7.14 2.48
CA ASP A 233 11.38 -6.42 1.28
C ASP A 233 10.23 -6.11 0.32
N ILE A 234 9.21 -6.99 0.24
CA ILE A 234 7.99 -6.74 -0.54
C ILE A 234 7.26 -5.49 -0.04
N ALA A 235 7.21 -5.28 1.28
CA ALA A 235 6.57 -4.09 1.84
C ALA A 235 7.35 -2.80 1.52
N LEU A 236 8.69 -2.86 1.52
CA LEU A 236 9.53 -1.73 1.10
C LEU A 236 9.37 -1.42 -0.39
N ASP A 237 9.35 -2.45 -1.25
CA ASP A 237 9.11 -2.30 -2.68
C ASP A 237 7.74 -1.68 -2.96
N CYS A 238 6.71 -2.12 -2.21
CA CYS A 238 5.36 -1.56 -2.30
C CYS A 238 5.30 -0.11 -1.80
N PHE A 239 6.07 0.25 -0.76
CA PHE A 239 6.14 1.62 -0.26
C PHE A 239 6.76 2.57 -1.29
N GLU A 240 7.91 2.21 -1.87
CA GLU A 240 8.55 3.02 -2.92
C GLU A 240 7.63 3.16 -4.14
N HIS A 241 7.00 2.06 -4.55
CA HIS A 241 6.05 2.08 -5.66
C HIS A 241 4.83 2.95 -5.38
N ALA A 242 4.29 2.90 -4.15
CA ALA A 242 3.17 3.74 -3.74
C ALA A 242 3.53 5.23 -3.77
N LEU A 243 4.78 5.59 -3.48
CA LEU A 243 5.27 6.97 -3.61
C LEU A 243 5.32 7.41 -5.08
N ASP A 244 5.83 6.56 -5.98
CA ASP A 244 5.85 6.85 -7.42
C ASP A 244 4.43 7.05 -7.98
N LEU A 245 3.48 6.21 -7.55
CA LEU A 245 2.06 6.33 -7.90
C LEU A 245 1.47 7.65 -7.39
N ARG A 246 1.77 8.02 -6.13
CA ARG A 246 1.31 9.29 -5.55
C ARG A 246 1.89 10.50 -6.28
N ILE A 247 3.13 10.45 -6.74
CA ILE A 247 3.74 11.52 -7.54
C ILE A 247 2.94 11.75 -8.82
N LEU A 248 2.67 10.70 -9.62
CA LEU A 248 1.86 10.82 -10.83
C LEU A 248 0.46 11.33 -10.53
N ASP A 249 -0.16 10.84 -9.46
CA ASP A 249 -1.49 11.25 -9.01
C ASP A 249 -1.57 12.76 -8.75
N MET A 250 -0.56 13.29 -8.05
CA MET A 250 -0.50 14.72 -7.73
C MET A 250 -0.08 15.60 -8.92
N GLU A 251 0.82 15.14 -9.75
CA GLU A 251 1.20 15.88 -10.97
C GLU A 251 0.05 15.98 -11.98
N ALA A 252 -0.87 15.00 -11.99
CA ALA A 252 -2.07 15.01 -12.83
C ALA A 252 -3.27 15.72 -12.17
N SER A 253 -3.15 16.09 -10.90
CA SER A 253 -4.21 16.70 -10.11
C SER A 253 -4.47 18.17 -10.48
N PRO A 254 -5.55 18.78 -10.00
CA PRO A 254 -5.81 20.21 -10.18
C PRO A 254 -4.83 21.12 -9.41
N TYR A 255 -3.98 20.55 -8.56
CA TYR A 255 -3.07 21.32 -7.71
C TYR A 255 -1.75 21.67 -8.40
N ASP A 256 -1.18 22.83 -8.06
CA ASP A 256 0.17 23.21 -8.51
C ASP A 256 1.22 22.63 -7.54
N CYS A 257 1.91 21.59 -7.99
CA CYS A 257 2.95 20.91 -7.23
C CYS A 257 4.36 21.44 -7.48
N ARG A 258 4.55 22.43 -8.38
CA ARG A 258 5.87 22.95 -8.76
C ARG A 258 6.63 23.59 -7.59
N GLY A 259 5.93 24.21 -6.65
CA GLY A 259 6.53 24.74 -5.43
C GLY A 259 7.17 23.69 -4.52
N TYR A 260 6.87 22.42 -4.75
CA TYR A 260 7.42 21.26 -4.03
C TYR A 260 8.41 20.43 -4.88
N GLY A 261 8.83 20.95 -6.06
CA GLY A 261 9.80 20.29 -6.92
C GLY A 261 9.22 19.24 -7.87
N TYR A 262 7.90 19.13 -7.97
CA TYR A 262 7.22 18.19 -8.86
C TYR A 262 6.70 18.85 -10.12
N GLY A 263 6.45 18.05 -11.17
CA GLY A 263 5.95 18.51 -12.46
C GLY A 263 4.44 18.74 -12.49
N ILE A 264 3.94 18.94 -13.71
CA ILE A 264 2.51 18.94 -14.04
C ILE A 264 2.29 18.01 -15.23
N VAL A 265 1.27 17.15 -15.11
CA VAL A 265 0.70 16.39 -16.22
C VAL A 265 -0.67 16.97 -16.52
N PRO A 266 -0.80 17.87 -17.51
CA PRO A 266 -2.03 18.64 -17.74
C PRO A 266 -3.10 17.80 -18.44
N ILE A 267 -3.83 16.98 -17.70
CA ILE A 267 -4.84 16.05 -18.23
C ILE A 267 -6.06 16.74 -18.87
N GLU A 268 -6.18 18.02 -18.69
CA GLU A 268 -7.09 18.90 -19.43
C GLU A 268 -6.71 19.06 -20.92
N THR A 269 -5.51 18.60 -21.33
CA THR A 269 -5.05 18.57 -22.72
C THR A 269 -4.90 17.13 -23.23
N GLU A 270 -4.95 16.96 -24.55
CA GLU A 270 -4.73 15.67 -25.18
C GLU A 270 -3.29 15.14 -24.99
N GLU A 271 -2.29 16.04 -24.99
CA GLU A 271 -0.90 15.72 -24.70
C GLU A 271 -0.74 15.20 -23.28
N GLY A 272 -1.32 15.90 -22.31
CA GLY A 272 -1.27 15.50 -20.90
C GLY A 272 -1.97 14.17 -20.65
N LYS A 273 -3.11 13.91 -21.29
CA LYS A 273 -3.78 12.60 -21.22
C LYS A 273 -2.89 11.48 -21.76
N ARG A 274 -2.22 11.69 -22.90
CA ARG A 274 -1.30 10.70 -23.46
C ARG A 274 -0.12 10.43 -22.54
N GLU A 275 0.48 11.48 -21.98
CA GLU A 275 1.59 11.34 -21.02
C GLU A 275 1.14 10.62 -19.74
N TYR A 276 -0.04 10.97 -19.20
CA TYR A 276 -0.62 10.27 -18.05
C TYR A 276 -0.76 8.76 -18.32
N VAL A 277 -1.40 8.38 -19.45
CA VAL A 277 -1.60 6.98 -19.81
C VAL A 277 -0.27 6.24 -20.00
N ARG A 278 0.71 6.89 -20.62
CA ARG A 278 2.05 6.31 -20.79
C ARG A 278 2.69 5.98 -19.43
N ARG A 279 2.67 6.91 -18.50
CA ARG A 279 3.22 6.72 -17.15
C ARG A 279 2.40 5.74 -16.33
N GLN A 280 1.07 5.83 -16.40
CA GLN A 280 0.16 4.92 -15.71
C GLN A 280 0.39 3.47 -16.12
N ARG A 281 0.64 3.17 -17.41
CA ARG A 281 0.93 1.82 -17.89
C ARG A 281 2.17 1.24 -17.23
N LEU A 282 3.27 1.97 -17.21
CA LEU A 282 4.52 1.54 -16.57
C LEU A 282 4.33 1.25 -15.07
N LEU A 283 3.58 2.11 -14.40
CA LEU A 283 3.27 1.91 -12.98
C LEU A 283 2.31 0.75 -12.75
N ALA A 284 1.31 0.56 -13.63
CA ALA A 284 0.38 -0.56 -13.54
C ALA A 284 1.08 -1.92 -13.74
N ASP A 285 2.02 -2.01 -14.68
CA ASP A 285 2.84 -3.21 -14.89
C ASP A 285 3.67 -3.54 -13.63
N ARG A 286 4.27 -2.53 -13.00
CA ARG A 286 4.98 -2.70 -11.72
C ARG A 286 4.05 -3.09 -10.58
N SER A 287 2.85 -2.51 -10.51
CA SER A 287 1.81 -2.91 -9.55
C SER A 287 1.46 -4.39 -9.69
N ASP A 288 1.30 -4.86 -10.93
CA ASP A 288 0.93 -6.27 -11.19
C ASP A 288 2.05 -7.24 -10.82
N ALA A 289 3.30 -6.88 -11.09
CA ALA A 289 4.46 -7.67 -10.67
C ALA A 289 4.55 -7.77 -9.13
N LEU A 290 4.34 -6.68 -8.40
CA LEU A 290 4.32 -6.69 -6.93
C LEU A 290 3.13 -7.49 -6.39
N ARG A 291 1.96 -7.34 -6.98
CA ARG A 291 0.75 -8.11 -6.64
C ARG A 291 0.99 -9.60 -6.82
N THR A 292 1.60 -10.00 -7.92
CA THR A 292 1.97 -11.39 -8.20
C THR A 292 2.91 -11.95 -7.14
N ARG A 293 3.91 -11.19 -6.69
CA ARG A 293 4.81 -11.60 -5.59
C ARG A 293 4.05 -11.80 -4.28
N ILE A 294 3.14 -10.89 -3.94
CA ILE A 294 2.31 -11.01 -2.73
C ILE A 294 1.43 -12.27 -2.82
N LEU A 295 0.73 -12.45 -3.94
CA LEU A 295 -0.16 -13.61 -4.15
C LEU A 295 0.63 -14.91 -4.08
N ALA A 296 1.75 -15.04 -4.77
CA ALA A 296 2.59 -16.23 -4.75
C ALA A 296 3.05 -16.62 -3.33
N ALA A 297 3.30 -15.63 -2.47
CA ALA A 297 3.71 -15.88 -1.10
C ALA A 297 2.55 -16.37 -0.21
N VAL A 298 1.30 -15.94 -0.46
CA VAL A 298 0.15 -16.28 0.40
C VAL A 298 -0.74 -17.38 -0.16
N GLU A 299 -0.69 -17.67 -1.46
CA GLU A 299 -1.50 -18.69 -2.13
C GLU A 299 -1.48 -20.07 -1.43
N PRO A 300 -0.30 -20.59 -1.00
CA PRO A 300 -0.24 -21.88 -0.29
C PRO A 300 -0.98 -21.89 1.05
N LEU A 301 -1.24 -20.71 1.63
CA LEU A 301 -1.90 -20.54 2.93
C LEU A 301 -3.42 -20.36 2.82
N VAL A 302 -3.95 -20.16 1.62
CA VAL A 302 -5.39 -19.94 1.39
C VAL A 302 -6.28 -21.05 1.99
N PRO A 303 -5.93 -22.36 1.88
CA PRO A 303 -6.72 -23.42 2.51
C PRO A 303 -6.77 -23.31 4.05
N LEU A 304 -5.72 -22.76 4.67
CA LEU A 304 -5.67 -22.54 6.12
C LEU A 304 -6.59 -21.36 6.51
N PHE A 305 -6.57 -20.28 5.75
CA PHE A 305 -7.43 -19.11 6.00
C PHE A 305 -8.91 -19.42 5.79
N ALA A 306 -9.26 -20.18 4.74
CA ALA A 306 -10.64 -20.56 4.46
C ALA A 306 -11.29 -21.46 5.52
N LYS A 307 -10.49 -22.20 6.29
CA LYS A 307 -11.00 -23.01 7.41
C LYS A 307 -11.38 -22.18 8.63
N SER A 308 -10.67 -21.06 8.88
CA SER A 308 -10.95 -20.16 10.01
C SER A 308 -12.22 -19.32 9.77
N SER A 309 -12.61 -19.12 8.51
CA SER A 309 -13.82 -18.37 8.12
C SER A 309 -15.14 -19.13 8.27
N ARG A 310 -15.10 -20.43 8.64
CA ARG A 310 -16.34 -21.18 8.89
C ARG A 310 -16.79 -20.93 10.32
N PRO A 311 -18.03 -20.43 10.53
CA PRO A 311 -18.59 -20.43 11.89
C PRO A 311 -18.54 -21.86 12.43
N CYS A 312 -18.10 -22.04 13.69
CA CYS A 312 -18.25 -23.30 14.39
C CYS A 312 -19.69 -23.75 14.22
N ALA A 313 -19.91 -24.84 13.49
CA ALA A 313 -21.21 -25.49 13.45
C ALA A 313 -21.52 -25.91 14.88
N SER A 314 -22.44 -25.17 15.51
CA SER A 314 -23.05 -25.46 16.82
C SER A 314 -23.92 -26.69 16.74
#